data_4f509b9a16ec38587a4513aee7f635a0
#
_entry.id   4f509b9a16ec38587a4513aee7f635a0
#
_cell.length_a   1.000
_cell.length_b   1.000
_cell.length_c   1.000
_cell.angle_alpha   90.00
_cell.angle_beta   90.00
_cell.angle_gamma   90.00
#
_symmetry.space_group_name_H-M   'P 1'
#
loop_
_entity.id
_entity.type
_entity.pdbx_description
1 polymer ?
#
loop_
_entity_poly.entity_id
_entity_poly.type
_entity_poly.pdbx_seq_one_letter_code
_entity_poly.pdbx_strand_id
1 'polypeptide(L)'
;MLNSQATSSLVEYSKDGEWIDRNDSELMSTSTTSYGNLRGMMFDSNQLLWFVNDHWGYPALFKYNTSTNVIKTYSSFVNQDGKVLSLTKGVHCVSEDLDGNIWIGTDVGPLLLTLSNINNSNDVFTQVKVPRNDGTTYADYLLSGVDITCMAVDGANRKWFGTSSNGVYLISADNLTQIHHFLSTNSVLLSDNIESIAINQQTGEVYFGTDKGLCSYMSDATASSDDMTKDNVYAYHNHVSPDYT
;
A
#
# COMPACT_ATOMS: atom_id res chain seq x y z
N MET A 1 16.24 3.73 12.34
CA MET A 1 15.53 4.11 13.58
C MET A 1 14.95 5.49 13.34
N LEU A 2 13.65 5.64 13.53
CA LEU A 2 12.95 6.92 13.36
C LEU A 2 12.85 7.59 14.72
N ASN A 3 13.29 8.84 14.83
CA ASN A 3 13.30 9.59 16.07
C ASN A 3 12.15 10.61 16.09
N SER A 4 11.37 10.63 17.14
CA SER A 4 10.23 11.54 17.32
C SER A 4 10.62 12.91 17.91
N GLN A 5 11.89 13.18 18.11
CA GLN A 5 12.34 14.43 18.77
C GLN A 5 13.35 15.24 17.95
N ALA A 6 12.88 16.33 17.55
CA ALA A 6 13.41 17.68 17.36
C ALA A 6 14.32 18.02 16.19
N THR A 7 15.26 17.22 15.70
CA THR A 7 16.19 17.72 14.66
C THR A 7 16.58 16.71 13.58
N SER A 8 16.34 15.45 13.78
CA SER A 8 16.64 14.41 12.80
C SER A 8 15.68 13.24 12.90
N SER A 9 14.98 12.99 11.84
CA SER A 9 13.95 11.97 11.81
C SER A 9 14.43 10.68 11.15
N LEU A 10 15.52 10.71 10.41
CA LEU A 10 16.09 9.57 9.69
C LEU A 10 17.57 9.40 10.05
N VAL A 11 17.92 8.21 10.54
CA VAL A 11 19.29 7.85 10.89
C VAL A 11 19.65 6.56 10.16
N GLU A 12 20.75 6.58 9.44
CA GLU A 12 21.30 5.44 8.72
C GLU A 12 22.43 4.79 9.51
N TYR A 13 22.44 3.46 9.56
CA TYR A 13 23.59 2.70 10.02
C TYR A 13 24.36 2.19 8.80
N SER A 14 25.56 2.73 8.59
CA SER A 14 26.38 2.43 7.41
C SER A 14 26.96 1.01 7.48
N LYS A 15 27.38 0.48 6.32
CA LYS A 15 28.10 -0.79 6.25
C LYS A 15 29.46 -0.78 7.01
N ASP A 16 30.02 0.40 7.22
CA ASP A 16 31.28 0.59 7.94
C ASP A 16 31.08 0.71 9.46
N GLY A 17 29.83 0.55 9.95
CA GLY A 17 29.49 0.53 11.36
C GLY A 17 29.23 1.91 11.97
N GLU A 18 29.08 2.94 11.17
CA GLU A 18 28.84 4.30 11.63
C GLU A 18 27.36 4.70 11.54
N TRP A 19 26.91 5.47 12.51
CA TRP A 19 25.60 6.13 12.49
C TRP A 19 25.70 7.46 11.75
N ILE A 20 24.94 7.61 10.69
CA ILE A 20 24.86 8.83 9.87
C ILE A 20 23.53 9.47 10.10
N ASP A 21 23.54 10.72 10.58
CA ASP A 21 22.35 11.51 10.77
C ASP A 21 21.96 12.16 9.43
N ARG A 22 20.80 11.78 8.91
CA ARG A 22 20.20 12.32 7.68
C ARG A 22 19.29 13.47 8.03
N ASN A 23 19.87 14.55 8.56
CA ASN A 23 19.17 15.77 8.93
C ASN A 23 18.84 16.59 7.67
N ASP A 24 17.76 16.22 7.00
CA ASP A 24 17.34 16.81 5.72
C ASP A 24 16.20 17.83 5.98
N SER A 25 16.25 18.98 5.31
CA SER A 25 15.21 20.00 5.36
C SER A 25 13.84 19.48 4.90
N GLU A 26 13.84 18.46 4.03
CA GLU A 26 12.63 17.80 3.53
C GLU A 26 11.89 16.98 4.62
N LEU A 27 12.57 16.67 5.73
CA LEU A 27 11.99 15.99 6.89
C LEU A 27 11.46 16.98 7.95
N MET A 28 11.38 18.25 7.61
CA MET A 28 10.83 19.29 8.47
C MET A 28 9.40 19.67 8.04
N SER A 29 8.45 19.58 8.96
CA SER A 29 7.06 20.03 8.74
C SER A 29 6.92 21.55 8.83
N THR A 30 7.79 22.17 9.60
CA THR A 30 7.94 23.63 9.73
C THR A 30 9.42 23.98 9.82
N SER A 31 9.76 25.27 9.88
CA SER A 31 11.17 25.72 10.05
C SER A 31 11.83 25.23 11.34
N THR A 32 11.04 24.77 12.32
CA THR A 32 11.54 24.39 13.66
C THR A 32 11.06 23.02 14.13
N THR A 33 10.20 22.35 13.37
CA THR A 33 9.55 21.10 13.79
C THR A 33 9.74 20.03 12.72
N SER A 34 10.37 18.93 13.07
CA SER A 34 10.47 17.75 12.19
C SER A 34 9.15 16.98 12.14
N TYR A 35 8.98 16.19 11.07
CA TYR A 35 7.93 15.18 11.02
C TYR A 35 8.19 14.14 12.11
N GLY A 36 7.23 13.94 13.00
CA GLY A 36 7.43 13.19 14.26
C GLY A 36 6.84 11.79 14.31
N ASN A 37 6.08 11.36 13.27
CA ASN A 37 5.43 10.05 13.25
C ASN A 37 5.74 9.30 11.95
N LEU A 38 7.03 9.17 11.65
CA LEU A 38 7.51 8.48 10.46
C LEU A 38 7.41 6.97 10.65
N ARG A 39 6.78 6.27 9.68
CA ARG A 39 6.61 4.81 9.70
C ARG A 39 6.37 4.22 8.31
N GLY A 40 6.15 2.90 8.24
CA GLY A 40 5.76 2.22 7.02
C GLY A 40 6.83 2.25 5.93
N MET A 41 8.12 2.03 6.31
CA MET A 41 9.21 2.03 5.34
C MET A 41 9.16 0.81 4.43
N MET A 42 9.31 1.03 3.12
CA MET A 42 9.51 -0.01 2.13
C MET A 42 10.45 0.48 1.02
N PHE A 43 11.21 -0.43 0.42
CA PHE A 43 11.89 -0.18 -0.85
C PHE A 43 10.98 -0.62 -2.00
N ASP A 44 10.88 0.23 -3.02
CA ASP A 44 10.23 -0.15 -4.27
C ASP A 44 11.20 -0.96 -5.17
N SER A 45 10.69 -1.47 -6.28
CA SER A 45 11.46 -2.23 -7.27
C SER A 45 12.62 -1.43 -7.89
N ASN A 46 12.58 -0.11 -7.83
CA ASN A 46 13.63 0.80 -8.27
C ASN A 46 14.62 1.18 -7.14
N GLN A 47 14.55 0.52 -5.99
CA GLN A 47 15.40 0.77 -4.82
C GLN A 47 15.21 2.18 -4.21
N LEU A 48 14.05 2.80 -4.42
CA LEU A 48 13.67 4.02 -3.72
C LEU A 48 13.00 3.67 -2.40
N LEU A 49 13.38 4.35 -1.34
CA LEU A 49 12.77 4.17 -0.03
C LEU A 49 11.54 5.07 0.09
N TRP A 50 10.39 4.44 0.34
CA TRP A 50 9.14 5.11 0.62
C TRP A 50 8.78 4.97 2.09
N PHE A 51 8.23 6.03 2.69
CA PHE A 51 7.73 6.02 4.05
C PHE A 51 6.71 7.14 4.24
N VAL A 52 5.96 7.12 5.33
CA VAL A 52 4.88 8.05 5.59
C VAL A 52 5.08 8.78 6.91
N ASN A 53 4.49 9.98 7.05
CA ASN A 53 4.25 10.61 8.33
C ASN A 53 2.77 10.47 8.68
N ASP A 54 2.50 9.57 9.61
CA ASP A 54 1.15 9.28 10.09
C ASP A 54 0.78 10.24 11.24
N HIS A 55 0.57 11.50 10.85
CA HIS A 55 0.21 12.55 11.79
C HIS A 55 -0.93 13.39 11.22
N TRP A 56 -2.01 13.53 11.98
CA TRP A 56 -3.23 14.23 11.56
C TRP A 56 -3.00 15.71 11.15
N GLY A 57 -2.04 16.40 11.78
CA GLY A 57 -1.76 17.82 11.49
C GLY A 57 -0.80 18.03 10.33
N TYR A 58 0.02 17.02 10.01
CA TYR A 58 1.07 17.09 8.97
C TYR A 58 1.19 15.77 8.23
N PRO A 59 0.12 15.30 7.56
CA PRO A 59 0.18 14.07 6.78
C PRO A 59 1.17 14.23 5.63
N ALA A 60 2.03 13.25 5.42
CA ALA A 60 3.01 13.31 4.35
C ALA A 60 3.43 11.92 3.86
N LEU A 61 3.78 11.85 2.57
CA LEU A 61 4.46 10.72 1.95
C LEU A 61 5.85 11.18 1.54
N PHE A 62 6.85 10.33 1.72
CA PHE A 62 8.24 10.59 1.34
C PHE A 62 8.72 9.56 0.35
N LYS A 63 9.49 10.04 -0.62
CA LYS A 63 10.29 9.23 -1.55
C LYS A 63 11.76 9.62 -1.39
N TYR A 64 12.60 8.68 -0.97
CA TYR A 64 14.02 8.91 -0.74
C TYR A 64 14.86 8.04 -1.67
N ASN A 65 15.69 8.70 -2.47
CA ASN A 65 16.73 8.03 -3.24
C ASN A 65 18.01 8.00 -2.39
N THR A 66 18.30 6.83 -1.83
CA THR A 66 19.47 6.64 -0.95
C THR A 66 20.81 6.79 -1.67
N SER A 67 20.85 6.53 -2.99
CA SER A 67 22.07 6.65 -3.80
C SER A 67 22.46 8.10 -4.08
N THR A 68 21.47 8.98 -4.24
CA THR A 68 21.68 10.41 -4.52
C THR A 68 21.49 11.29 -3.30
N ASN A 69 21.01 10.72 -2.21
CA ASN A 69 20.63 11.41 -0.96
C ASN A 69 19.57 12.51 -1.18
N VAL A 70 18.60 12.26 -2.08
CA VAL A 70 17.52 13.20 -2.38
C VAL A 70 16.22 12.67 -1.83
N ILE A 71 15.58 13.46 -0.96
CA ILE A 71 14.23 13.21 -0.43
C ILE A 71 13.24 14.12 -1.17
N LYS A 72 12.11 13.54 -1.57
CA LYS A 72 10.94 14.28 -2.04
C LYS A 72 9.80 14.08 -1.06
N THR A 73 9.21 15.19 -0.60
CA THR A 73 8.07 15.22 0.31
C THR A 73 6.81 15.56 -0.45
N TYR A 74 5.76 14.75 -0.24
CA TYR A 74 4.41 15.01 -0.70
C TYR A 74 3.56 15.36 0.53
N SER A 75 3.22 16.61 0.71
CA SER A 75 2.39 17.11 1.82
C SER A 75 1.05 17.69 1.35
N SER A 76 0.83 17.71 0.03
CA SER A 76 -0.44 18.07 -0.59
C SER A 76 -0.84 16.96 -1.57
N PHE A 77 -2.05 16.47 -1.43
CA PHE A 77 -2.56 15.36 -2.23
C PHE A 77 -3.65 15.90 -3.17
N VAL A 78 -3.34 15.95 -4.46
CA VAL A 78 -4.28 16.42 -5.50
C VAL A 78 -4.67 15.21 -6.35
N ASN A 79 -5.97 14.97 -6.51
CA ASN A 79 -6.43 13.85 -7.32
C ASN A 79 -6.48 14.19 -8.81
N GLN A 80 -6.77 13.18 -9.65
CA GLN A 80 -6.87 13.30 -11.12
C GLN A 80 -7.94 14.26 -11.61
N ASP A 81 -8.89 14.64 -10.76
CA ASP A 81 -9.95 15.60 -11.06
C ASP A 81 -9.58 17.03 -10.59
N GLY A 82 -8.33 17.24 -10.15
CA GLY A 82 -7.81 18.51 -9.66
C GLY A 82 -8.29 18.87 -8.24
N LYS A 83 -8.91 17.93 -7.52
CA LYS A 83 -9.38 18.16 -6.16
C LYS A 83 -8.25 17.95 -5.16
N VAL A 84 -8.02 18.93 -4.29
CA VAL A 84 -7.15 18.78 -3.12
C VAL A 84 -7.88 17.92 -2.09
N LEU A 85 -7.23 16.83 -1.67
CA LEU A 85 -7.77 15.91 -0.68
C LEU A 85 -7.39 16.39 0.73
N SER A 86 -8.38 16.49 1.61
CA SER A 86 -8.17 16.85 3.00
C SER A 86 -8.02 15.58 3.82
N LEU A 87 -6.79 15.25 4.19
CA LEU A 87 -6.47 14.13 5.07
C LEU A 87 -6.53 14.61 6.53
N THR A 88 -7.48 14.08 7.29
CA THR A 88 -7.77 14.55 8.66
C THR A 88 -7.19 13.67 9.75
N LYS A 89 -6.83 12.43 9.41
CA LYS A 89 -6.22 11.49 10.35
C LYS A 89 -4.76 11.22 10.00
N GLY A 90 -4.42 11.11 8.70
CA GLY A 90 -3.04 10.91 8.30
C GLY A 90 -2.87 10.14 6.99
N VAL A 91 -1.60 9.85 6.72
CA VAL A 91 -1.14 8.87 5.72
C VAL A 91 -0.57 7.70 6.51
N HIS A 92 -1.20 6.53 6.43
CA HIS A 92 -0.95 5.45 7.38
C HIS A 92 0.03 4.40 6.86
N CYS A 93 -0.03 4.08 5.58
CA CYS A 93 0.80 3.03 4.97
C CYS A 93 1.08 3.30 3.49
N VAL A 94 2.09 2.60 2.99
CA VAL A 94 2.50 2.64 1.58
C VAL A 94 2.88 1.23 1.13
N SER A 95 2.57 0.87 -0.12
CA SER A 95 2.93 -0.41 -0.73
C SER A 95 3.09 -0.25 -2.23
N GLU A 96 3.97 -1.03 -2.85
CA GLU A 96 4.12 -1.13 -4.29
C GLU A 96 3.28 -2.30 -4.82
N ASP A 97 2.62 -2.12 -5.97
CA ASP A 97 1.97 -3.22 -6.69
C ASP A 97 2.91 -3.84 -7.74
N LEU A 98 2.50 -4.95 -8.34
CA LEU A 98 3.35 -5.67 -9.32
C LEU A 98 3.55 -4.91 -10.65
N ASP A 99 2.80 -3.83 -10.86
CA ASP A 99 2.97 -2.93 -12.01
C ASP A 99 3.90 -1.75 -11.69
N GLY A 100 4.48 -1.70 -10.48
CA GLY A 100 5.37 -0.64 -10.01
C GLY A 100 4.64 0.64 -9.60
N ASN A 101 3.33 0.59 -9.40
CA ASN A 101 2.58 1.72 -8.87
C ASN A 101 2.67 1.74 -7.34
N ILE A 102 2.67 2.93 -6.76
CA ILE A 102 2.69 3.12 -5.31
C ILE A 102 1.29 3.41 -4.79
N TRP A 103 0.82 2.52 -3.93
CA TRP A 103 -0.44 2.66 -3.21
C TRP A 103 -0.22 3.29 -1.85
N ILE A 104 -1.12 4.19 -1.45
CA ILE A 104 -1.04 4.95 -0.22
C ILE A 104 -2.35 4.78 0.55
N GLY A 105 -2.28 4.28 1.78
CA GLY A 105 -3.43 4.17 2.67
C GLY A 105 -3.67 5.49 3.42
N THR A 106 -4.89 6.00 3.33
CA THR A 106 -5.31 7.26 3.97
C THR A 106 -6.69 7.14 4.60
N ASP A 107 -7.07 8.13 5.37
CA ASP A 107 -8.40 8.23 5.97
C ASP A 107 -9.53 8.59 4.97
N VAL A 108 -9.19 8.92 3.75
CA VAL A 108 -10.16 9.18 2.66
C VAL A 108 -10.27 8.03 1.66
N GLY A 109 -9.63 6.91 1.94
CA GLY A 109 -9.51 5.74 1.08
C GLY A 109 -8.09 5.60 0.51
N PRO A 110 -7.86 4.57 -0.33
CA PRO A 110 -6.57 4.35 -0.96
C PRO A 110 -6.32 5.37 -2.08
N LEU A 111 -5.10 5.86 -2.16
CA LEU A 111 -4.59 6.68 -3.25
C LEU A 111 -3.55 5.89 -4.04
N LEU A 112 -3.47 6.16 -5.33
CA LEU A 112 -2.55 5.52 -6.25
C LEU A 112 -1.65 6.56 -6.92
N LEU A 113 -0.35 6.44 -6.75
CA LEU A 113 0.64 7.17 -7.54
C LEU A 113 1.17 6.21 -8.60
N THR A 114 0.76 6.41 -9.85
CA THR A 114 1.13 5.52 -10.94
C THR A 114 2.62 5.59 -11.28
N LEU A 115 3.20 4.50 -11.75
CA LEU A 115 4.60 4.46 -12.20
C LEU A 115 4.88 5.55 -13.25
N SER A 116 3.92 5.83 -14.14
CA SER A 116 4.01 6.92 -15.12
C SER A 116 4.12 8.28 -14.44
N ASN A 117 3.33 8.55 -13.40
CA ASN A 117 3.39 9.79 -12.64
C ASN A 117 4.70 9.94 -11.88
N ILE A 118 5.20 8.84 -11.29
CA ILE A 118 6.50 8.80 -10.60
C ILE A 118 7.63 9.18 -11.56
N ASN A 119 7.66 8.56 -12.75
CA ASN A 119 8.70 8.74 -13.75
C ASN A 119 8.67 10.14 -14.38
N ASN A 120 7.48 10.71 -14.55
CA ASN A 120 7.30 12.03 -15.12
C ASN A 120 7.28 13.15 -14.07
N SER A 121 7.56 12.85 -12.80
CA SER A 121 7.50 13.80 -11.68
C SER A 121 6.14 14.51 -11.58
N ASN A 122 5.07 13.82 -11.94
CA ASN A 122 3.71 14.31 -11.85
C ASN A 122 3.10 13.89 -10.50
N ASP A 123 2.77 14.87 -9.66
CA ASP A 123 2.31 14.67 -8.28
C ASP A 123 0.77 14.50 -8.18
N VAL A 124 0.15 13.96 -9.22
CA VAL A 124 -1.28 13.63 -9.23
C VAL A 124 -1.51 12.23 -8.65
N PHE A 125 -2.31 12.17 -7.59
CA PHE A 125 -2.72 10.94 -6.95
C PHE A 125 -4.06 10.47 -7.51
N THR A 126 -4.12 9.24 -8.03
CA THR A 126 -5.34 8.69 -8.59
C THR A 126 -6.21 8.11 -7.46
N GLN A 127 -7.44 8.58 -7.35
CA GLN A 127 -8.52 7.84 -6.68
C GLN A 127 -9.17 6.95 -7.74
N VAL A 128 -9.00 5.64 -7.61
CA VAL A 128 -9.55 4.68 -8.58
C VAL A 128 -11.06 4.80 -8.64
N LYS A 129 -11.61 4.93 -9.85
CA LYS A 129 -13.06 5.04 -10.09
C LYS A 129 -13.63 3.66 -10.40
N VAL A 130 -14.56 3.20 -9.60
CA VAL A 130 -15.24 1.91 -9.74
C VAL A 130 -16.67 2.17 -10.25
N PRO A 131 -17.07 1.56 -11.39
CA PRO A 131 -18.44 1.68 -11.92
C PRO A 131 -19.46 1.17 -10.92
N ARG A 132 -20.61 1.85 -10.82
CA ARG A 132 -21.69 1.46 -9.89
C ARG A 132 -22.41 0.18 -10.29
N ASN A 133 -22.37 -0.17 -11.56
CA ASN A 133 -23.11 -1.32 -12.12
C ASN A 133 -24.63 -1.30 -11.85
N ASP A 134 -25.20 -0.12 -11.69
CA ASP A 134 -26.63 0.15 -11.42
C ASP A 134 -27.40 0.57 -12.67
N GLY A 135 -26.80 0.40 -13.86
CA GLY A 135 -27.36 0.83 -15.15
C GLY A 135 -27.06 2.29 -15.49
N THR A 136 -26.37 3.02 -14.62
CA THR A 136 -25.89 4.38 -14.89
C THR A 136 -24.43 4.36 -15.38
N THR A 137 -23.93 5.49 -15.88
CA THR A 137 -22.52 5.69 -16.24
C THR A 137 -21.71 6.26 -15.07
N TYR A 138 -22.30 6.30 -13.87
CA TYR A 138 -21.62 6.84 -12.69
C TYR A 138 -20.61 5.85 -12.10
N ALA A 139 -19.55 6.40 -11.49
CA ALA A 139 -18.56 5.66 -10.76
C ALA A 139 -18.33 6.31 -9.39
N ASP A 140 -18.02 5.49 -8.41
CA ASP A 140 -17.58 5.92 -7.08
C ASP A 140 -16.07 5.74 -6.96
N TYR A 141 -15.43 6.45 -6.04
CA TYR A 141 -14.03 6.19 -5.73
C TYR A 141 -13.91 4.91 -4.89
N LEU A 142 -12.94 4.09 -5.22
CA LEU A 142 -12.63 2.85 -4.50
C LEU A 142 -12.47 3.14 -3.00
N LEU A 143 -13.24 2.43 -2.17
CA LEU A 143 -13.22 2.56 -0.71
C LEU A 143 -13.24 4.02 -0.21
N SER A 144 -14.03 4.88 -0.86
CA SER A 144 -14.12 6.30 -0.53
C SER A 144 -14.54 6.53 0.92
N GLY A 145 -13.72 7.29 1.67
CA GLY A 145 -13.98 7.58 3.08
C GLY A 145 -13.73 6.42 4.05
N VAL A 146 -13.18 5.32 3.56
CA VAL A 146 -12.71 4.21 4.40
C VAL A 146 -11.28 4.51 4.85
N ASP A 147 -11.05 4.44 6.16
CA ASP A 147 -9.76 4.70 6.79
C ASP A 147 -8.85 3.47 6.66
N ILE A 148 -7.89 3.53 5.75
CA ILE A 148 -6.97 2.43 5.39
C ILE A 148 -5.74 2.48 6.29
N THR A 149 -5.62 1.57 7.24
CA THR A 149 -4.53 1.51 8.23
C THR A 149 -3.29 0.77 7.75
N CYS A 150 -3.50 -0.28 6.95
CA CYS A 150 -2.45 -1.13 6.42
C CYS A 150 -2.87 -1.75 5.09
N MET A 151 -1.89 -2.23 4.32
CA MET A 151 -2.15 -2.87 3.04
C MET A 151 -1.03 -3.83 2.67
N ALA A 152 -1.37 -4.79 1.78
CA ALA A 152 -0.42 -5.70 1.15
C ALA A 152 -0.88 -6.05 -0.26
N VAL A 153 0.06 -6.42 -1.12
CA VAL A 153 -0.20 -6.88 -2.49
C VAL A 153 0.20 -8.34 -2.60
N ASP A 154 -0.68 -9.18 -3.13
CA ASP A 154 -0.41 -10.60 -3.30
C ASP A 154 0.19 -10.95 -4.67
N GLY A 155 0.57 -12.21 -4.85
CA GLY A 155 1.22 -12.70 -6.07
C GLY A 155 0.36 -12.64 -7.33
N ALA A 156 -0.95 -12.38 -7.20
CA ALA A 156 -1.87 -12.13 -8.32
C ALA A 156 -2.15 -10.62 -8.52
N ASN A 157 -1.34 -9.74 -7.96
CA ASN A 157 -1.52 -8.28 -7.99
C ASN A 157 -2.84 -7.80 -7.39
N ARG A 158 -3.47 -8.57 -6.50
CA ARG A 158 -4.66 -8.14 -5.78
C ARG A 158 -4.24 -7.33 -4.55
N LYS A 159 -5.07 -6.38 -4.16
CA LYS A 159 -4.79 -5.45 -3.07
C LYS A 159 -5.60 -5.83 -1.84
N TRP A 160 -4.92 -6.08 -0.75
CA TRP A 160 -5.50 -6.31 0.57
C TRP A 160 -5.43 -5.00 1.36
N PHE A 161 -6.59 -4.48 1.75
CA PHE A 161 -6.71 -3.26 2.55
C PHE A 161 -7.26 -3.58 3.92
N GLY A 162 -6.46 -3.34 4.95
CA GLY A 162 -6.89 -3.33 6.34
C GLY A 162 -7.38 -1.94 6.75
N THR A 163 -8.38 -1.89 7.58
CA THR A 163 -9.07 -0.65 7.94
C THR A 163 -9.16 -0.46 9.44
N SER A 164 -9.43 0.77 9.88
CA SER A 164 -9.56 1.09 11.31
C SER A 164 -10.86 0.56 11.94
N SER A 165 -11.89 0.19 11.15
CA SER A 165 -13.18 -0.21 11.71
C SER A 165 -14.09 -0.99 10.74
N ASN A 166 -13.60 -1.27 9.53
CA ASN A 166 -14.40 -1.91 8.47
C ASN A 166 -13.77 -3.24 8.03
N GLY A 167 -12.94 -3.88 8.87
CA GLY A 167 -12.32 -5.16 8.56
C GLY A 167 -11.33 -5.11 7.42
N VAL A 168 -11.32 -6.16 6.58
CA VAL A 168 -10.37 -6.33 5.48
C VAL A 168 -11.11 -6.40 4.14
N TYR A 169 -10.64 -5.64 3.17
CA TYR A 169 -11.08 -5.73 1.78
C TYR A 169 -10.01 -6.40 0.92
N LEU A 170 -10.44 -7.31 0.05
CA LEU A 170 -9.65 -7.84 -1.05
C LEU A 170 -10.19 -7.29 -2.36
N ILE A 171 -9.35 -6.58 -3.09
CA ILE A 171 -9.67 -5.93 -4.36
C ILE A 171 -8.90 -6.62 -5.48
N SER A 172 -9.57 -6.81 -6.62
CA SER A 172 -9.01 -7.45 -7.83
C SER A 172 -7.77 -6.72 -8.37
N ALA A 173 -7.00 -7.41 -9.23
CA ALA A 173 -5.80 -6.86 -9.85
C ALA A 173 -6.09 -5.59 -10.67
N ASP A 174 -7.22 -5.55 -11.36
CA ASP A 174 -7.69 -4.39 -12.15
C ASP A 174 -8.28 -3.26 -11.31
N ASN A 175 -8.38 -3.45 -9.97
CA ASN A 175 -8.90 -2.50 -8.99
C ASN A 175 -10.41 -2.19 -9.11
N LEU A 176 -11.16 -2.94 -9.91
CA LEU A 176 -12.57 -2.65 -10.21
C LEU A 176 -13.56 -3.53 -9.43
N THR A 177 -13.09 -4.66 -8.88
CA THR A 177 -13.96 -5.62 -8.22
C THR A 177 -13.53 -5.86 -6.78
N GLN A 178 -14.47 -5.73 -5.84
CA GLN A 178 -14.31 -6.23 -4.49
C GLN A 178 -14.52 -7.75 -4.49
N ILE A 179 -13.43 -8.51 -4.28
CA ILE A 179 -13.47 -9.98 -4.26
C ILE A 179 -14.01 -10.47 -2.92
N HIS A 180 -13.44 -9.93 -1.81
CA HIS A 180 -13.87 -10.25 -0.45
C HIS A 180 -13.98 -9.00 0.41
N HIS A 181 -14.87 -9.09 1.39
CA HIS A 181 -14.94 -8.16 2.51
C HIS A 181 -15.12 -8.98 3.79
N PHE A 182 -14.07 -9.09 4.56
CA PHE A 182 -14.05 -9.80 5.83
C PHE A 182 -14.34 -8.86 6.98
N LEU A 183 -15.31 -9.25 7.79
CA LEU A 183 -15.70 -8.61 9.04
C LEU A 183 -15.68 -9.65 10.15
N SER A 184 -15.56 -9.23 11.39
CA SER A 184 -15.70 -10.09 12.57
C SER A 184 -17.08 -10.75 12.66
N THR A 185 -18.09 -10.21 11.97
CA THR A 185 -19.46 -10.75 11.91
C THR A 185 -19.68 -11.79 10.81
N ASN A 186 -18.82 -11.84 9.79
CA ASN A 186 -18.98 -12.76 8.65
C ASN A 186 -17.78 -13.67 8.39
N SER A 187 -16.74 -13.58 9.23
CA SER A 187 -15.49 -14.33 9.08
C SER A 187 -14.88 -14.68 10.43
N VAL A 188 -13.67 -15.25 10.41
CA VAL A 188 -12.88 -15.58 11.61
C VAL A 188 -12.03 -14.40 12.11
N LEU A 189 -12.20 -13.20 11.53
CA LEU A 189 -11.53 -12.01 12.03
C LEU A 189 -11.89 -11.76 13.51
N LEU A 190 -10.87 -11.51 14.32
CA LEU A 190 -11.05 -11.24 15.75
C LEU A 190 -11.57 -9.83 16.02
N SER A 191 -11.33 -8.91 15.11
CA SER A 191 -11.77 -7.51 15.17
C SER A 191 -11.83 -6.89 13.78
N ASP A 192 -12.65 -5.86 13.60
CA ASP A 192 -12.71 -5.05 12.38
C ASP A 192 -11.66 -3.94 12.36
N ASN A 193 -10.92 -3.75 13.47
CA ASN A 193 -9.76 -2.86 13.53
C ASN A 193 -8.49 -3.65 13.17
N ILE A 194 -7.96 -3.38 11.98
CA ILE A 194 -6.80 -4.08 11.41
C ILE A 194 -5.58 -3.17 11.55
N GLU A 195 -4.54 -3.67 12.20
CA GLU A 195 -3.30 -2.96 12.45
C GLU A 195 -2.18 -3.32 11.46
N SER A 196 -2.22 -4.56 10.95
CA SER A 196 -1.20 -5.04 10.01
C SER A 196 -1.71 -6.17 9.12
N ILE A 197 -1.15 -6.26 7.91
CA ILE A 197 -1.34 -7.38 6.98
C ILE A 197 0.03 -7.85 6.51
N ALA A 198 0.25 -9.16 6.54
CA ALA A 198 1.44 -9.79 5.98
C ALA A 198 1.04 -11.00 5.13
N ILE A 199 1.74 -11.22 4.03
CA ILE A 199 1.47 -12.31 3.10
C ILE A 199 2.69 -13.21 3.00
N ASN A 200 2.51 -14.50 3.25
CA ASN A 200 3.49 -15.49 2.84
C ASN A 200 3.33 -15.73 1.34
N GLN A 201 4.18 -15.11 0.56
CA GLN A 201 4.11 -15.15 -0.90
C GLN A 201 4.31 -16.56 -1.48
N GLN A 202 4.94 -17.48 -0.74
CA GLN A 202 5.14 -18.87 -1.18
C GLN A 202 3.90 -19.74 -1.00
N THR A 203 3.17 -19.53 0.10
CA THR A 203 1.99 -20.35 0.43
C THR A 203 0.68 -19.68 0.07
N GLY A 204 0.66 -18.36 -0.13
CA GLY A 204 -0.55 -17.57 -0.30
C GLY A 204 -1.28 -17.28 1.02
N GLU A 205 -0.73 -17.68 2.17
CA GLU A 205 -1.36 -17.42 3.46
C GLU A 205 -1.22 -15.95 3.85
N VAL A 206 -2.35 -15.30 4.13
CA VAL A 206 -2.46 -13.89 4.53
C VAL A 206 -2.75 -13.81 6.02
N TYR A 207 -1.94 -13.05 6.74
CA TYR A 207 -2.05 -12.85 8.18
C TYR A 207 -2.60 -11.46 8.48
N PHE A 208 -3.56 -11.39 9.37
CA PHE A 208 -4.18 -10.14 9.83
C PHE A 208 -3.89 -9.93 11.32
N GLY A 209 -3.09 -8.92 11.63
CA GLY A 209 -2.92 -8.42 12.99
C GLY A 209 -4.05 -7.45 13.32
N THR A 210 -4.78 -7.72 14.37
CA THR A 210 -5.88 -6.89 14.86
C THR A 210 -5.61 -6.45 16.29
N ASP A 211 -6.33 -5.46 16.80
CA ASP A 211 -6.29 -5.05 18.21
C ASP A 211 -6.70 -6.15 19.20
N LYS A 212 -7.23 -7.28 18.72
CA LYS A 212 -7.64 -8.43 19.53
C LYS A 212 -6.85 -9.70 19.28
N GLY A 213 -5.82 -9.64 18.43
CA GLY A 213 -4.95 -10.76 18.14
C GLY A 213 -4.74 -11.04 16.66
N LEU A 214 -4.10 -12.17 16.37
CA LEU A 214 -3.67 -12.58 15.03
C LEU A 214 -4.59 -13.67 14.49
N CYS A 215 -5.00 -13.54 13.24
CA CYS A 215 -5.67 -14.60 12.48
C CYS A 215 -5.11 -14.67 11.06
N SER A 216 -5.40 -15.75 10.34
CA SER A 216 -4.95 -15.92 8.95
C SER A 216 -6.06 -16.42 8.04
N TYR A 217 -5.84 -16.22 6.75
CA TYR A 217 -6.68 -16.70 5.67
C TYR A 217 -5.80 -17.32 4.59
N MET A 218 -6.13 -18.55 4.15
CA MET A 218 -5.45 -19.20 3.05
C MET A 218 -6.01 -18.67 1.73
N SER A 219 -5.23 -17.84 1.06
CA SER A 219 -5.55 -17.30 -0.26
C SER A 219 -5.12 -18.27 -1.36
N ASP A 220 -5.66 -18.08 -2.56
CA ASP A 220 -5.34 -18.84 -3.77
C ASP A 220 -4.24 -18.21 -4.63
N ALA A 221 -3.66 -17.07 -4.19
CA ALA A 221 -2.59 -16.37 -4.89
C ALA A 221 -1.24 -16.57 -4.20
N THR A 222 -0.30 -17.07 -4.97
CA THR A 222 1.12 -17.18 -4.59
C THR A 222 1.98 -16.35 -5.53
N ALA A 223 3.18 -15.93 -5.09
CA ALA A 223 4.13 -15.31 -6.00
C ALA A 223 4.54 -16.29 -7.11
N SER A 224 4.77 -15.77 -8.31
CA SER A 224 5.38 -16.56 -9.37
C SER A 224 6.77 -17.03 -8.93
N SER A 225 7.08 -18.30 -9.15
CA SER A 225 8.44 -18.81 -8.96
C SER A 225 9.34 -18.28 -10.08
N ASP A 226 10.46 -17.67 -9.71
CA ASP A 226 11.51 -17.27 -10.67
C ASP A 226 12.20 -18.48 -11.33
N ASP A 227 12.01 -19.67 -10.76
CA ASP A 227 12.58 -20.94 -11.25
C ASP A 227 11.57 -21.71 -12.13
N MET A 228 11.20 -21.18 -13.28
CA MET A 228 10.56 -21.98 -14.33
C MET A 228 11.60 -22.85 -15.02
N THR A 229 11.89 -24.00 -14.42
CA THR A 229 12.67 -25.05 -15.08
C THR A 229 11.77 -26.00 -15.86
N LYS A 230 12.33 -26.71 -16.84
CA LYS A 230 11.58 -27.75 -17.60
C LYS A 230 10.99 -28.84 -16.72
N ASP A 231 11.49 -28.99 -15.49
CA ASP A 231 11.12 -30.05 -14.55
C ASP A 231 9.94 -29.67 -13.66
N ASN A 232 9.55 -28.38 -13.60
CA ASN A 232 8.42 -27.90 -12.82
C ASN A 232 7.31 -27.23 -13.64
N VAL A 233 7.37 -27.31 -14.98
CA VAL A 233 6.28 -26.91 -15.86
C VAL A 233 5.57 -28.16 -16.39
N TYR A 234 4.34 -28.38 -15.92
CA TYR A 234 3.49 -29.46 -16.38
C TYR A 234 2.41 -28.90 -17.31
N ALA A 235 2.47 -29.26 -18.60
CA ALA A 235 1.37 -29.01 -19.52
C ALA A 235 0.36 -30.18 -19.40
N TYR A 236 -0.81 -29.92 -18.85
CA TYR A 236 -1.91 -30.88 -18.90
C TYR A 236 -2.57 -30.82 -20.26
N HIS A 237 -2.62 -31.98 -20.93
CA HIS A 237 -3.48 -32.15 -22.09
C HIS A 237 -4.94 -31.98 -21.66
N ASN A 238 -5.52 -30.84 -22.01
CA ASN A 238 -6.96 -30.67 -21.89
C ASN A 238 -7.61 -31.51 -23.01
N HIS A 239 -7.98 -32.76 -22.72
CA HIS A 239 -8.82 -33.56 -23.58
C HIS A 239 -10.20 -32.91 -23.62
N VAL A 240 -10.41 -32.04 -24.59
CA VAL A 240 -11.77 -31.72 -25.01
C VAL A 240 -12.27 -32.97 -25.68
N SER A 241 -13.20 -33.68 -25.04
CA SER A 241 -13.88 -34.83 -25.65
C SER A 241 -14.56 -34.34 -26.94
N PRO A 242 -14.41 -35.06 -28.07
CA PRO A 242 -15.01 -34.65 -29.34
C PRO A 242 -16.54 -34.75 -29.37
N ASP A 243 -17.20 -35.11 -28.30
CA ASP A 243 -18.63 -35.46 -28.25
C ASP A 243 -19.53 -34.36 -27.69
N TYR A 244 -19.17 -33.08 -27.79
CA TYR A 244 -20.12 -31.98 -27.62
C TYR A 244 -20.48 -31.39 -28.97
N THR A 245 -21.46 -32.04 -29.64
CA THR A 245 -22.29 -31.44 -30.70
C THR A 245 -23.60 -30.94 -30.10
#